data_44aca13bd0ce61aafd1fcdc011ed10cc
#
_entry.id   44aca13bd0ce61aafd1fcdc011ed10cc
#
_cell.length_a   1.000
_cell.length_b   1.000
_cell.length_c   1.000
_cell.angle_alpha   90.00
_cell.angle_beta   90.00
_cell.angle_gamma   90.00
#
_symmetry.space_group_name_H-M   'P 1'
#
loop_
_entity.id
_entity.type
_entity.pdbx_description
1 polymer ?
#
loop_
_entity_poly.entity_id
_entity_poly.type
_entity_poly.pdbx_seq_one_letter_code
_entity_poly.pdbx_strand_id
1 'polypeptide(L)' 'MGRVTLDLTDAAALGQLLEFLNDWLAADRQVLEGSLRRFVGHDGYDLDALRKDLHRFAFLIGHDDGEELFGHDS' A
#
# COMPACT_ATOMS: atom_id res chain seq x y z
N MET A 1 -4.59 -21.44 6.28
CA MET A 1 -4.37 -20.54 5.99
C MET A 1 -3.12 -20.08 6.03
N GLY A 2 -2.65 -19.64 5.35
CA GLY A 2 -1.33 -19.26 5.31
C GLY A 2 -1.02 -18.01 5.97
N ARG A 3 0.23 -17.82 6.19
CA ARG A 3 0.71 -16.64 6.77
C ARG A 3 1.77 -16.15 5.88
N VAL A 4 1.85 -14.88 5.63
CA VAL A 4 2.89 -14.29 4.80
C VAL A 4 4.05 -13.89 5.68
N THR A 5 5.24 -14.29 5.28
CA THR A 5 6.43 -13.96 6.04
C THR A 5 7.40 -13.21 5.14
N LEU A 6 7.84 -12.05 5.58
CA LEU A 6 8.84 -11.27 4.88
C LEU A 6 9.95 -10.97 5.85
N ASP A 7 11.20 -10.97 5.38
CA ASP A 7 12.24 -10.56 6.31
C ASP A 7 12.18 -9.03 6.45
N LEU A 8 12.91 -8.52 7.43
CA LEU A 8 12.81 -7.10 7.75
C LEU A 8 13.27 -6.22 6.60
N THR A 9 14.27 -6.65 5.87
CA THR A 9 14.73 -5.85 4.74
C THR A 9 13.67 -5.77 3.67
N ASP A 10 13.02 -6.87 3.35
CA ASP A 10 11.99 -6.88 2.34
C ASP A 10 10.76 -6.12 2.81
N ALA A 11 10.43 -6.23 4.07
CA ALA A 11 9.28 -5.51 4.60
C ALA A 11 9.52 -4.01 4.53
N ALA A 12 10.72 -3.57 4.87
CA ALA A 12 11.05 -2.16 4.79
C ALA A 12 11.00 -1.67 3.35
N ALA A 13 11.53 -2.46 2.43
CA ALA A 13 11.53 -2.08 1.03
C ALA A 13 10.10 -1.99 0.50
N LEU A 14 9.27 -2.94 0.88
CA LEU A 14 7.87 -2.92 0.45
C LEU A 14 7.16 -1.70 1.00
N GLY A 15 7.38 -1.37 2.26
CA GLY A 15 6.78 -0.19 2.86
C GLY A 15 7.17 1.07 2.13
N GLN A 16 8.46 1.19 1.79
CA GLN A 16 8.93 2.35 1.06
C GLN A 16 8.34 2.41 -0.34
N LEU A 17 8.20 1.27 -0.98
CA LEU A 17 7.62 1.23 -2.31
C LEU A 17 6.16 1.67 -2.27
N LEU A 18 5.42 1.22 -1.28
CA LEU A 18 4.03 1.62 -1.14
C LEU A 18 3.90 3.12 -0.90
N GLU A 19 4.79 3.68 -0.09
CA GLU A 19 4.77 5.11 0.14
C GLU A 19 5.15 5.87 -1.12
N PHE A 20 6.10 5.36 -1.85
CA PHE A 20 6.50 5.98 -3.10
C PHE A 20 5.32 6.03 -4.07
N LEU A 21 4.61 4.93 -4.20
CA LEU A 21 3.44 4.90 -5.07
C LEU A 21 2.37 5.88 -4.60
N ASN A 22 2.16 5.93 -3.30
CA ASN A 22 1.16 6.84 -2.77
C ASN A 22 1.52 8.29 -3.05
N ASP A 23 2.80 8.64 -2.92
CA ASP A 23 3.24 10.00 -3.19
C ASP A 23 3.10 10.33 -4.68
N TRP A 24 3.43 9.38 -5.53
CA TRP A 24 3.31 9.60 -6.96
C TRP A 24 1.85 9.81 -7.35
N LEU A 25 0.95 9.01 -6.80
CA LEU A 25 -0.46 9.15 -7.09
C LEU A 25 -0.98 10.51 -6.64
N ALA A 26 -0.47 11.02 -5.53
CA ALA A 26 -0.89 12.33 -5.07
C ALA A 26 -0.34 13.43 -5.97
N ALA A 27 0.89 13.28 -6.43
CA ALA A 27 1.52 14.31 -7.24
C ALA A 27 0.87 14.46 -8.60
N ASP A 28 0.49 13.34 -9.22
CA ASP A 28 -0.09 13.36 -10.55
C ASP A 28 -1.56 13.03 -10.54
N ARG A 29 -2.23 13.40 -9.48
CA ARG A 29 -3.60 13.00 -9.24
C ARG A 29 -4.53 13.24 -10.42
N GLN A 30 -4.44 14.39 -11.03
CA GLN A 30 -5.38 14.72 -12.10
C GLN A 30 -5.27 13.78 -13.28
N VAL A 31 -4.06 13.42 -13.63
CA VAL A 31 -3.84 12.53 -14.75
C VAL A 31 -4.19 11.11 -14.36
N LEU A 32 -3.74 10.70 -13.20
CA LEU A 32 -3.85 9.30 -12.80
C LEU A 32 -5.27 8.94 -12.43
N GLU A 33 -6.04 9.88 -11.94
CA GLU A 33 -7.41 9.60 -11.55
C GLU A 33 -8.23 9.15 -12.76
N GLY A 34 -8.09 9.85 -13.86
CA GLY A 34 -8.81 9.47 -15.07
C GLY A 34 -8.33 8.15 -15.63
N SER A 35 -7.02 7.93 -15.56
CA SER A 35 -6.46 6.69 -16.04
C SER A 35 -6.94 5.49 -15.22
N LEU A 36 -6.94 5.65 -13.92
CA LEU A 36 -7.40 4.58 -13.04
C LEU A 36 -8.87 4.28 -13.26
N ARG A 37 -9.68 5.33 -13.42
CA ARG A 37 -11.10 5.15 -13.63
C ARG A 37 -11.36 4.36 -14.90
N ARG A 38 -10.61 4.65 -15.96
CA ARG A 38 -10.76 3.91 -17.20
C ARG A 38 -10.35 2.46 -17.04
N PHE A 39 -9.28 2.24 -16.30
CA PHE A 39 -8.78 0.89 -16.11
C PHE A 39 -9.74 0.04 -15.27
N VAL A 40 -10.23 0.61 -14.20
CA VAL A 40 -11.15 -0.11 -13.30
C VAL A 40 -12.49 -0.34 -13.97
N GLY A 41 -12.96 0.63 -14.70
CA GLY A 41 -14.19 0.45 -15.46
C GLY A 41 -15.48 0.73 -14.69
N HIS A 42 -15.40 1.11 -13.45
CA HIS A 42 -16.59 1.48 -12.70
C HIS A 42 -16.17 2.40 -11.56
N ASP A 43 -17.15 2.94 -10.85
CA ASP A 43 -16.84 3.93 -9.84
C ASP A 43 -16.59 3.34 -8.46
N GLY A 44 -16.54 2.05 -8.35
CA GLY A 44 -16.41 1.42 -7.04
C GLY A 44 -15.06 1.57 -6.40
N TYR A 45 -14.05 1.86 -7.18
CA TYR A 45 -12.71 1.98 -6.65
C TYR A 45 -12.01 3.14 -7.33
N ASP A 46 -11.69 4.18 -6.60
CA ASP A 46 -11.13 5.38 -7.18
C ASP A 46 -9.74 5.63 -6.60
N LEU A 47 -9.16 6.73 -7.00
CA LEU A 47 -7.79 7.04 -6.58
C LEU A 47 -7.68 7.22 -5.09
N ASP A 48 -8.68 7.81 -4.46
CA ASP A 48 -8.66 7.98 -3.02
C ASP A 48 -8.68 6.64 -2.30
N ALA A 49 -9.46 5.70 -2.79
CA ALA A 49 -9.51 4.37 -2.20
C ALA A 49 -8.18 3.67 -2.34
N LEU A 50 -7.54 3.79 -3.51
CA LEU A 50 -6.25 3.18 -3.73
C LEU A 50 -5.20 3.79 -2.80
N ARG A 51 -5.17 5.11 -2.69
CA ARG A 51 -4.22 5.77 -1.82
C ARG A 51 -4.41 5.39 -0.37
N LYS A 52 -5.67 5.26 0.04
CA LYS A 52 -5.96 4.87 1.40
C LYS A 52 -5.43 3.47 1.70
N ASP A 53 -5.61 2.56 0.76
CA ASP A 53 -5.11 1.20 0.93
C ASP A 53 -3.59 1.16 0.95
N LEU A 54 -2.95 1.91 0.06
CA LEU A 54 -1.50 1.95 0.04
C LEU A 54 -0.95 2.48 1.36
N HIS A 55 -1.54 3.53 1.85
CA HIS A 55 -1.11 4.13 3.10
C HIS A 55 -1.32 3.15 4.26
N ARG A 56 -2.44 2.47 4.28
CA ARG A 56 -2.74 1.54 5.34
C ARG A 56 -1.73 0.40 5.39
N PHE A 57 -1.41 -0.17 4.23
CA PHE A 57 -0.47 -1.28 4.23
C PHE A 57 0.95 -0.82 4.49
N ALA A 58 1.32 0.36 4.02
CA ALA A 58 2.63 0.90 4.33
C ALA A 58 2.77 1.14 5.84
N PHE A 59 1.71 1.63 6.44
CA PHE A 59 1.70 1.87 7.87
C PHE A 59 1.84 0.56 8.65
N LEU A 60 1.08 -0.45 8.25
CA LEU A 60 1.12 -1.72 8.95
C LEU A 60 2.49 -2.37 8.85
N ILE A 61 3.07 -2.32 7.68
CA ILE A 61 4.37 -2.94 7.48
C ILE A 61 5.47 -2.17 8.18
N GLY A 62 5.48 -0.87 8.01
CA GLY A 62 6.56 -0.09 8.55
C GLY A 62 6.46 0.17 10.03
N HIS A 63 5.23 0.31 10.49
CA HIS A 63 5.04 0.66 11.87
C HIS A 63 5.29 -0.49 12.79
N ASP A 64 5.00 -1.67 12.36
CA ASP A 64 5.04 -2.77 13.22
C ASP A 64 6.38 -3.28 13.47
N ASP A 65 7.35 -2.85 12.81
CA ASP A 65 8.70 -3.32 12.88
C ASP A 65 8.73 -4.82 12.76
N GLY A 66 7.71 -5.39 12.29
CA GLY A 66 7.73 -6.77 11.96
C GLY A 66 7.34 -7.70 13.04
N GLU A 67 7.28 -7.21 14.28
CA GLU A 67 7.03 -8.09 15.29
C GLU A 67 5.63 -8.54 15.33
N GLU A 68 4.71 -7.68 15.39
CA GLU A 68 3.37 -8.07 15.48
C GLU A 68 2.81 -8.54 14.19
N LEU A 69 3.33 -8.02 13.10
CA LEU A 69 2.79 -8.35 11.83
C LEU A 69 3.24 -9.69 11.38
N PHE A 70 4.46 -10.04 11.72
CA PHE A 70 5.02 -11.21 11.16
C PHE A 70 5.34 -12.28 12.15
N GLY A 71 5.13 -12.20 13.34
CA GLY A 71 5.53 -13.23 14.13
C GLY A 71 5.18 -13.21 15.46
N HIS A 72 4.80 -12.19 15.91
CA HIS A 72 4.67 -12.09 17.19
C HIS A 72 3.48 -12.66 17.58
N ASP A 73 3.15 -13.43 17.52
CA ASP A 73 2.08 -13.93 17.82
C ASP A 73 1.76 -13.94 18.97
N SER A 74 2.15 -13.53 19.49
CA SER A 74 1.85 -13.53 20.66
C SER A 74 1.81 -12.89 21.16
#